data_1ec7465a77cee23c83a31a23353741e1
#
_entry.id   1ec7465a77cee23c83a31a23353741e1
#
_cell.length_a   1.000
_cell.length_b   1.000
_cell.length_c   1.000
_cell.angle_alpha   90.00
_cell.angle_beta   90.00
_cell.angle_gamma   90.00
#
_symmetry.space_group_name_H-M   'P 1'
#
loop_
_entity.id
_entity.type
_entity.pdbx_description
1 polymer ?
#
loop_
_entity_poly.entity_id
_entity_poly.type
_entity_poly.pdbx_seq_one_letter_code
_entity_poly.pdbx_strand_id
1 'polypeptide(L)'
;MLGWRLLMSAILVPSVIGLFWLDHRIGDSAWVLLIFAIFVAYRNCYELTDLMHVRCMKPSFPVTLILSLCVVLAGWAHTWIPVDWGGQSDLLVSLGFLGGTLGIAFCLLLAWEAFCYQQPGQSMESLGCNLITVFYAGGLMALTSQLRWFPNSKMGYFVIASMVICVKAGDTFAYTFGRLWGKRKMAPKLSPGKTGMGLVGAIFGSTLGGWLWLTFAGPLFTSNPRPAALWIVLAYSASIGLIGLVGDLCESLIKRDVQKKDSAALMPGFGGLLDLLDSPLFAGPFALLWWQLLPPAVTGN
;
A
#
# COMPACT_ATOMS: atom_id res chain seq x y z
N MET A 1 -10.89 8.82 -23.15
CA MET A 1 -10.10 8.40 -21.96
C MET A 1 -10.78 8.71 -20.62
N LEU A 2 -11.41 9.88 -20.41
CA LEU A 2 -12.09 10.20 -19.13
C LEU A 2 -13.26 9.23 -18.82
N GLY A 3 -14.10 8.90 -19.81
CA GLY A 3 -15.24 7.99 -19.64
C GLY A 3 -14.83 6.60 -19.13
N TRP A 4 -13.75 6.01 -19.64
CA TRP A 4 -13.24 4.72 -19.17
C TRP A 4 -12.76 4.79 -17.71
N ARG A 5 -12.11 5.90 -17.31
CA ARG A 5 -11.69 6.10 -15.91
C ARG A 5 -12.89 6.19 -14.98
N LEU A 6 -13.91 6.95 -15.35
CA LEU A 6 -15.13 7.07 -14.56
C LEU A 6 -15.87 5.73 -14.44
N LEU A 7 -15.99 4.99 -15.55
CA LEU A 7 -16.61 3.66 -15.54
C LEU A 7 -15.85 2.67 -14.63
N MET A 8 -14.53 2.60 -14.78
CA MET A 8 -13.70 1.72 -13.94
C MET A 8 -13.77 2.11 -12.46
N SER A 9 -13.74 3.41 -12.14
CA SER A 9 -13.91 3.86 -10.75
C SER A 9 -15.30 3.52 -10.20
N ALA A 10 -16.35 3.66 -11.02
CA ALA A 10 -17.72 3.31 -10.63
C ALA A 10 -17.93 1.81 -10.37
N ILE A 11 -17.06 0.96 -10.92
CA ILE A 11 -17.07 -0.49 -10.65
C ILE A 11 -16.14 -0.83 -9.49
N LEU A 12 -14.89 -0.35 -9.52
CA LEU A 12 -13.86 -0.72 -8.54
C LEU A 12 -14.20 -0.23 -7.12
N VAL A 13 -14.66 1.01 -6.97
CA VAL A 13 -14.92 1.56 -5.64
C VAL A 13 -16.03 0.78 -4.92
N PRO A 14 -17.24 0.55 -5.51
CA PRO A 14 -18.25 -0.28 -4.86
C PRO A 14 -17.80 -1.72 -4.63
N SER A 15 -16.99 -2.31 -5.55
CA SER A 15 -16.50 -3.68 -5.40
C SER A 15 -15.57 -3.81 -4.19
N VAL A 16 -14.64 -2.86 -3.99
CA VAL A 16 -13.75 -2.84 -2.83
C VAL A 16 -14.53 -2.58 -1.53
N ILE A 17 -15.48 -1.67 -1.54
CA ILE A 17 -16.36 -1.42 -0.38
C ILE A 17 -17.16 -2.68 -0.05
N GLY A 18 -17.74 -3.35 -1.05
CA GLY A 18 -18.48 -4.59 -0.88
C GLY A 18 -17.62 -5.73 -0.32
N LEU A 19 -16.37 -5.85 -0.81
CA LEU A 19 -15.41 -6.82 -0.31
C LEU A 19 -15.05 -6.56 1.16
N PHE A 20 -14.79 -5.33 1.55
CA PHE A 20 -14.48 -4.96 2.93
C PHE A 20 -15.70 -5.13 3.84
N TRP A 21 -16.88 -4.81 3.38
CA TRP A 21 -18.13 -5.06 4.10
C TRP A 21 -18.37 -6.56 4.32
N LEU A 22 -18.15 -7.38 3.29
CA LEU A 22 -18.28 -8.83 3.37
C LEU A 22 -17.28 -9.42 4.38
N ASP A 23 -16.01 -9.01 4.31
CA ASP A 23 -14.98 -9.47 5.24
C ASP A 23 -15.30 -9.08 6.69
N HIS A 24 -15.78 -7.86 6.90
CA HIS A 24 -16.22 -7.41 8.22
C HIS A 24 -17.37 -8.28 8.79
N ARG A 25 -18.25 -8.80 7.92
CA ARG A 25 -19.36 -9.68 8.31
C ARG A 25 -18.93 -11.12 8.61
N ILE A 26 -17.90 -11.62 7.93
CA ILE A 26 -17.41 -12.99 8.09
C ILE A 26 -16.66 -13.16 9.42
N GLY A 27 -15.98 -12.14 9.92
CA GLY A 27 -15.35 -12.16 11.24
C GLY A 27 -13.91 -11.67 11.27
N ASP A 28 -13.25 -11.92 12.40
CA ASP A 28 -11.94 -11.35 12.73
C ASP A 28 -10.76 -12.01 12.00
N SER A 29 -10.95 -13.21 11.45
CA SER A 29 -9.92 -13.93 10.68
C SER A 29 -9.58 -13.28 9.33
N ALA A 30 -10.44 -12.38 8.83
CA ALA A 30 -10.22 -11.58 7.62
C ALA A 30 -9.85 -12.41 6.37
N TRP A 31 -10.56 -13.53 6.14
CA TRP A 31 -10.30 -14.43 5.02
C TRP A 31 -10.51 -13.78 3.64
N VAL A 32 -11.51 -12.91 3.52
CA VAL A 32 -11.79 -12.24 2.24
C VAL A 32 -10.67 -11.25 1.93
N LEU A 33 -10.20 -10.52 2.95
CA LEU A 33 -9.04 -9.64 2.80
C LEU A 33 -7.77 -10.43 2.47
N LEU A 34 -7.58 -11.63 3.04
CA LEU A 34 -6.45 -12.49 2.71
C LEU A 34 -6.46 -12.90 1.22
N ILE A 35 -7.60 -13.36 0.71
CA ILE A 35 -7.74 -13.72 -0.70
C ILE A 35 -7.45 -12.52 -1.59
N PHE A 36 -7.97 -11.36 -1.22
CA PHE A 36 -7.66 -10.10 -1.93
C PHE A 36 -6.17 -9.75 -1.86
N ALA A 37 -5.53 -9.87 -0.69
CA ALA A 37 -4.10 -9.61 -0.51
C ALA A 37 -3.23 -10.55 -1.34
N ILE A 38 -3.58 -11.85 -1.40
CA ILE A 38 -2.91 -12.85 -2.25
C ILE A 38 -3.04 -12.46 -3.73
N PHE A 39 -4.23 -12.08 -4.16
CA PHE A 39 -4.45 -11.63 -5.55
C PHE A 39 -3.65 -10.38 -5.89
N VAL A 40 -3.63 -9.38 -5.02
CA VAL A 40 -2.84 -8.15 -5.19
C VAL A 40 -1.35 -8.47 -5.21
N ALA A 41 -0.85 -9.29 -4.28
CA ALA A 41 0.56 -9.67 -4.23
C ALA A 41 0.99 -10.45 -5.50
N TYR A 42 0.17 -11.41 -5.95
CA TYR A 42 0.40 -12.12 -7.21
C TYR A 42 0.51 -11.15 -8.39
N ARG A 43 -0.46 -10.25 -8.50
CA ARG A 43 -0.54 -9.33 -9.63
C ARG A 43 0.58 -8.31 -9.63
N ASN A 44 0.90 -7.72 -8.48
CA ASN A 44 2.02 -6.79 -8.35
C ASN A 44 3.37 -7.47 -8.60
N CYS A 45 3.55 -8.71 -8.13
CA CYS A 45 4.73 -9.51 -8.42
C CYS A 45 4.90 -9.75 -9.92
N TYR A 46 3.81 -10.11 -10.61
CA TYR A 46 3.82 -10.31 -12.06
C TYR A 46 4.17 -9.01 -12.80
N GLU A 47 3.52 -7.89 -12.47
CA GLU A 47 3.77 -6.61 -13.14
C GLU A 47 5.19 -6.10 -12.91
N LEU A 48 5.72 -6.21 -11.67
CA LEU A 48 7.10 -5.81 -11.36
C LEU A 48 8.13 -6.68 -12.08
N THR A 49 7.95 -8.00 -12.09
CA THR A 49 8.89 -8.89 -12.78
C THR A 49 8.86 -8.66 -14.29
N ASP A 50 7.68 -8.46 -14.89
CA ASP A 50 7.53 -8.16 -16.32
C ASP A 50 8.21 -6.83 -16.70
N LEU A 51 8.05 -5.78 -15.86
CA LEU A 51 8.73 -4.50 -16.05
C LEU A 51 10.26 -4.66 -16.03
N MET A 52 10.80 -5.40 -15.06
CA MET A 52 12.25 -5.54 -14.88
C MET A 52 12.90 -6.40 -15.96
N HIS A 53 12.19 -7.34 -16.55
CA HIS A 53 12.67 -8.14 -17.68
C HIS A 53 13.01 -7.32 -18.93
N VAL A 54 12.39 -6.14 -19.09
CA VAL A 54 12.65 -5.26 -20.25
C VAL A 54 14.12 -4.80 -20.33
N ARG A 55 14.82 -4.68 -19.20
CA ARG A 55 16.20 -4.20 -19.13
C ARG A 55 17.24 -5.31 -18.92
N CYS A 56 16.91 -6.54 -19.27
CA CYS A 56 17.77 -7.72 -19.04
C CYS A 56 18.06 -8.03 -17.55
N MET A 57 17.45 -7.32 -16.63
CA MET A 57 17.35 -7.73 -15.24
C MET A 57 16.41 -8.94 -15.20
N LYS A 58 16.87 -10.05 -14.64
CA LYS A 58 16.14 -11.33 -14.71
C LYS A 58 15.63 -11.76 -13.33
N PRO A 59 14.67 -11.03 -12.71
CA PRO A 59 14.08 -11.52 -11.48
C PRO A 59 13.37 -12.86 -11.75
N SER A 60 13.52 -13.79 -10.81
CA SER A 60 12.85 -15.08 -10.92
C SER A 60 11.41 -14.97 -10.45
N PHE A 61 10.44 -14.88 -11.37
CA PHE A 61 9.01 -14.78 -11.02
C PHE A 61 8.54 -15.89 -10.06
N PRO A 62 8.86 -17.18 -10.23
CA PRO A 62 8.41 -18.21 -9.29
C PRO A 62 8.95 -18.01 -7.88
N VAL A 63 10.23 -17.66 -7.74
CA VAL A 63 10.88 -17.45 -6.44
C VAL A 63 10.31 -16.22 -5.76
N THR A 64 10.24 -15.09 -6.44
CA THR A 64 9.69 -13.85 -5.90
C THR A 64 8.21 -13.98 -5.54
N LEU A 65 7.43 -14.72 -6.34
CA LEU A 65 6.02 -14.98 -6.06
C LEU A 65 5.85 -15.81 -4.78
N ILE A 66 6.55 -16.94 -4.67
CA ILE A 66 6.47 -17.80 -3.48
C ILE A 66 6.84 -17.02 -2.24
N LEU A 67 7.95 -16.28 -2.27
CA LEU A 67 8.39 -15.49 -1.12
C LEU A 67 7.42 -14.35 -0.78
N SER A 68 6.88 -13.65 -1.78
CA SER A 68 5.86 -12.62 -1.56
C SER A 68 4.59 -13.19 -0.90
N LEU A 69 4.14 -14.35 -1.35
CA LEU A 69 2.99 -15.03 -0.75
C LEU A 69 3.28 -15.52 0.67
N CYS A 70 4.48 -16.05 0.93
CA CYS A 70 4.90 -16.41 2.29
C CYS A 70 4.87 -15.20 3.23
N VAL A 71 5.33 -14.03 2.77
CA VAL A 71 5.30 -12.79 3.54
C VAL A 71 3.85 -12.34 3.81
N VAL A 72 2.96 -12.41 2.81
CA VAL A 72 1.54 -12.11 3.00
C VAL A 72 0.92 -13.05 4.02
N LEU A 73 1.13 -14.37 3.90
CA LEU A 73 0.61 -15.37 4.82
C LEU A 73 1.14 -15.18 6.26
N ALA A 74 2.41 -14.79 6.40
CA ALA A 74 2.99 -14.48 7.71
C ALA A 74 2.26 -13.34 8.43
N GLY A 75 1.68 -12.38 7.71
CA GLY A 75 0.83 -11.33 8.27
C GLY A 75 -0.45 -11.84 8.92
N TRP A 76 -0.94 -13.03 8.56
CA TRP A 76 -2.10 -13.69 9.16
C TRP A 76 -1.74 -14.74 10.21
N ALA A 77 -0.45 -14.97 10.48
CA ALA A 77 0.00 -16.03 11.38
C ALA A 77 -0.66 -15.96 12.78
N HIS A 78 -0.85 -14.75 13.32
CA HIS A 78 -1.49 -14.54 14.62
C HIS A 78 -2.96 -15.02 14.66
N THR A 79 -3.66 -15.07 13.52
CA THR A 79 -5.06 -15.54 13.47
C THR A 79 -5.17 -17.07 13.41
N TRP A 80 -4.10 -17.76 13.04
CA TRP A 80 -4.09 -19.23 12.85
C TRP A 80 -3.37 -19.98 13.95
N ILE A 81 -2.43 -19.34 14.63
CA ILE A 81 -1.62 -19.95 15.66
C ILE A 81 -2.19 -19.55 17.04
N PRO A 82 -2.99 -20.41 17.68
CA PRO A 82 -3.61 -20.11 18.98
C PRO A 82 -2.60 -20.33 20.11
N VAL A 83 -1.56 -19.51 20.18
CA VAL A 83 -0.55 -19.54 21.24
C VAL A 83 -0.72 -18.31 22.11
N ASP A 84 -0.66 -18.50 23.43
CA ASP A 84 -0.53 -17.39 24.37
C ASP A 84 0.91 -16.84 24.26
N TRP A 85 1.03 -15.68 23.68
CA TRP A 85 2.29 -14.99 23.46
C TRP A 85 2.73 -14.15 24.67
N GLY A 86 2.32 -14.55 25.88
CA GLY A 86 2.74 -13.89 27.13
C GLY A 86 2.21 -12.49 27.30
N GLY A 87 0.97 -12.21 26.81
CA GLY A 87 0.32 -10.92 26.89
C GLY A 87 0.82 -9.88 25.87
N GLN A 88 1.59 -10.31 24.87
CA GLN A 88 1.97 -9.46 23.75
C GLN A 88 0.75 -9.17 22.86
N SER A 89 0.70 -7.97 22.27
CA SER A 89 -0.36 -7.61 21.34
C SER A 89 -0.24 -8.41 20.04
N ASP A 90 -1.39 -8.78 19.44
CA ASP A 90 -1.45 -9.49 18.16
C ASP A 90 -0.66 -8.80 17.06
N LEU A 91 -0.59 -7.47 17.10
CA LEU A 91 0.20 -6.67 16.17
C LEU A 91 1.71 -6.94 16.31
N LEU A 92 2.25 -6.98 17.54
CA LEU A 92 3.68 -7.27 17.76
C LEU A 92 4.02 -8.67 17.30
N VAL A 93 3.16 -9.64 17.55
CA VAL A 93 3.30 -11.02 17.08
C VAL A 93 3.33 -11.06 15.54
N SER A 94 2.37 -10.41 14.89
CA SER A 94 2.33 -10.32 13.42
C SER A 94 3.56 -9.66 12.83
N LEU A 95 4.01 -8.54 13.41
CA LEU A 95 5.22 -7.86 12.95
C LEU A 95 6.47 -8.71 13.16
N GLY A 96 6.52 -9.53 14.22
CA GLY A 96 7.58 -10.51 14.45
C GLY A 96 7.62 -11.57 13.34
N PHE A 97 6.48 -12.17 12.99
CA PHE A 97 6.38 -13.13 11.88
C PHE A 97 6.74 -12.49 10.53
N LEU A 98 6.25 -11.27 10.27
CA LEU A 98 6.58 -10.53 9.05
C LEU A 98 8.09 -10.25 8.95
N GLY A 99 8.68 -9.71 10.02
CA GLY A 99 10.12 -9.41 10.06
C GLY A 99 10.97 -10.66 9.88
N GLY A 100 10.64 -11.75 10.59
CA GLY A 100 11.30 -13.04 10.46
C GLY A 100 11.20 -13.60 9.04
N THR A 101 10.00 -13.58 8.44
CA THR A 101 9.78 -14.08 7.07
C THR A 101 10.51 -13.24 6.04
N LEU A 102 10.53 -11.91 6.18
CA LEU A 102 11.31 -11.03 5.31
C LEU A 102 12.82 -11.28 5.43
N GLY A 103 13.33 -11.52 6.65
CA GLY A 103 14.73 -11.90 6.88
C GLY A 103 15.08 -13.23 6.22
N ILE A 104 14.21 -14.24 6.36
CA ILE A 104 14.38 -15.54 5.69
C ILE A 104 14.31 -15.37 4.16
N ALA A 105 13.37 -14.57 3.65
CA ALA A 105 13.25 -14.30 2.22
C ALA A 105 14.53 -13.66 1.66
N PHE A 106 15.12 -12.72 2.39
CA PHE A 106 16.42 -12.13 2.03
C PHE A 106 17.53 -13.19 1.93
N CYS A 107 17.66 -14.06 2.95
CA CYS A 107 18.66 -15.12 2.96
C CYS A 107 18.45 -16.10 1.81
N LEU A 108 17.19 -16.48 1.52
CA LEU A 108 16.85 -17.40 0.44
C LEU A 108 17.13 -16.79 -0.94
N LEU A 109 16.84 -15.49 -1.14
CA LEU A 109 17.16 -14.79 -2.38
C LEU A 109 18.66 -14.68 -2.59
N LEU A 110 19.43 -14.38 -1.55
CA LEU A 110 20.88 -14.32 -1.63
C LEU A 110 21.47 -15.69 -1.95
N ALA A 111 20.97 -16.76 -1.31
CA ALA A 111 21.38 -18.13 -1.62
C ALA A 111 21.00 -18.52 -3.05
N TRP A 112 19.79 -18.17 -3.51
CA TRP A 112 19.35 -18.41 -4.89
C TRP A 112 20.29 -17.77 -5.92
N GLU A 113 20.65 -16.50 -5.73
CA GLU A 113 21.59 -15.81 -6.61
C GLU A 113 23.00 -16.44 -6.56
N ALA A 114 23.43 -16.92 -5.40
CA ALA A 114 24.69 -17.63 -5.27
C ALA A 114 24.71 -18.96 -6.04
N PHE A 115 23.60 -19.72 -6.03
CA PHE A 115 23.45 -20.94 -6.82
C PHE A 115 23.32 -20.68 -8.33
N CYS A 116 22.71 -19.56 -8.71
CA CYS A 116 22.52 -19.17 -10.11
C CYS A 116 23.70 -18.39 -10.68
N TYR A 117 24.75 -18.13 -9.89
CA TYR A 117 25.88 -17.31 -10.29
C TYR A 117 26.64 -17.87 -11.48
N GLN A 118 26.83 -17.07 -12.52
CA GLN A 118 27.56 -17.44 -13.72
C GLN A 118 28.74 -16.53 -14.02
N GLN A 119 28.56 -15.20 -13.84
CA GLN A 119 29.58 -14.22 -14.18
C GLN A 119 29.42 -12.92 -13.35
N PRO A 120 30.50 -12.15 -13.16
CA PRO A 120 30.46 -10.89 -12.43
C PRO A 120 29.54 -9.86 -13.09
N GLY A 121 28.90 -9.02 -12.27
CA GLY A 121 28.22 -7.80 -12.72
C GLY A 121 26.71 -7.86 -12.85
N GLN A 122 26.07 -9.06 -12.79
CA GLN A 122 24.61 -9.20 -12.97
C GLN A 122 23.87 -9.61 -11.69
N SER A 123 24.53 -10.37 -10.79
CA SER A 123 23.84 -10.98 -9.64
C SER A 123 23.31 -9.96 -8.64
N MET A 124 23.99 -8.85 -8.41
CA MET A 124 23.53 -7.81 -7.48
C MET A 124 22.35 -7.02 -8.04
N GLU A 125 22.29 -6.81 -9.35
CA GLU A 125 21.12 -6.20 -10.00
C GLU A 125 19.91 -7.14 -9.93
N SER A 126 20.09 -8.42 -10.23
CA SER A 126 19.04 -9.45 -10.10
C SER A 126 18.53 -9.55 -8.66
N LEU A 127 19.43 -9.64 -7.69
CA LEU A 127 19.10 -9.66 -6.27
C LEU A 127 18.31 -8.41 -5.86
N GLY A 128 18.74 -7.23 -6.28
CA GLY A 128 18.04 -5.97 -6.03
C GLY A 128 16.62 -5.97 -6.58
N CYS A 129 16.43 -6.46 -7.81
CA CYS A 129 15.12 -6.59 -8.44
C CYS A 129 14.22 -7.59 -7.70
N ASN A 130 14.77 -8.76 -7.32
CA ASN A 130 14.05 -9.76 -6.55
C ASN A 130 13.62 -9.22 -5.19
N LEU A 131 14.51 -8.52 -4.47
CA LEU A 131 14.21 -7.89 -3.18
C LEU A 131 13.13 -6.82 -3.29
N ILE A 132 13.26 -5.90 -4.25
CA ILE A 132 12.25 -4.86 -4.50
C ILE A 132 10.88 -5.51 -4.77
N THR A 133 10.85 -6.57 -5.59
CA THR A 133 9.61 -7.26 -5.92
C THR A 133 8.97 -7.89 -4.68
N VAL A 134 9.73 -8.63 -3.85
CA VAL A 134 9.21 -9.26 -2.63
C VAL A 134 8.74 -8.22 -1.61
N PHE A 135 9.52 -7.16 -1.41
CA PHE A 135 9.14 -6.09 -0.49
C PHE A 135 7.90 -5.33 -0.98
N TYR A 136 7.85 -4.99 -2.26
CA TYR A 136 6.74 -4.20 -2.81
C TYR A 136 5.45 -5.03 -2.88
N ALA A 137 5.50 -6.23 -3.48
CA ALA A 137 4.32 -7.06 -3.67
C ALA A 137 3.87 -7.77 -2.38
N GLY A 138 4.82 -8.31 -1.61
CA GLY A 138 4.54 -9.03 -0.36
C GLY A 138 4.57 -8.15 0.87
N GLY A 139 5.70 -7.47 1.10
CA GLY A 139 5.96 -6.71 2.33
C GLY A 139 5.00 -5.54 2.55
N LEU A 140 4.85 -4.64 1.57
CA LEU A 140 3.94 -3.49 1.70
C LEU A 140 2.49 -3.94 1.82
N MET A 141 2.08 -4.98 1.07
CA MET A 141 0.72 -5.52 1.17
C MET A 141 0.45 -6.13 2.54
N ALA A 142 1.37 -6.94 3.06
CA ALA A 142 1.25 -7.55 4.38
C ALA A 142 1.20 -6.51 5.51
N LEU A 143 2.08 -5.50 5.48
CA LEU A 143 2.08 -4.41 6.46
C LEU A 143 0.81 -3.57 6.40
N THR A 144 0.33 -3.25 5.20
CA THR A 144 -0.93 -2.51 5.01
C THR A 144 -2.12 -3.29 5.55
N SER A 145 -2.13 -4.61 5.38
CA SER A 145 -3.19 -5.47 5.88
C SER A 145 -3.27 -5.50 7.40
N GLN A 146 -2.17 -5.22 8.14
CA GLN A 146 -2.19 -5.17 9.61
C GLN A 146 -3.13 -4.10 10.16
N LEU A 147 -3.43 -3.07 9.39
CA LEU A 147 -4.42 -2.05 9.75
C LEU A 147 -5.82 -2.65 10.00
N ARG A 148 -6.11 -3.86 9.44
CA ARG A 148 -7.39 -4.57 9.61
C ARG A 148 -7.71 -4.91 11.06
N TRP A 149 -6.68 -5.19 11.86
CA TRP A 149 -6.85 -5.59 13.27
C TRP A 149 -6.55 -4.46 14.27
N PHE A 150 -6.17 -3.29 13.78
CA PHE A 150 -5.76 -2.18 14.64
C PHE A 150 -6.81 -1.06 14.69
N PRO A 151 -7.10 -0.46 15.86
CA PRO A 151 -6.76 -0.87 17.24
C PRO A 151 -7.54 -2.12 17.69
N ASN A 152 -8.56 -2.50 16.93
CA ASN A 152 -9.36 -3.72 17.08
C ASN A 152 -10.05 -4.04 15.75
N SER A 153 -10.55 -5.27 15.62
CA SER A 153 -11.15 -5.77 14.36
C SER A 153 -12.37 -4.95 13.89
N LYS A 154 -13.12 -4.32 14.81
CA LYS A 154 -14.29 -3.51 14.45
C LYS A 154 -13.88 -2.21 13.75
N MET A 155 -12.77 -1.63 14.17
CA MET A 155 -12.26 -0.36 13.63
C MET A 155 -11.34 -0.54 12.41
N GLY A 156 -10.84 -1.73 12.13
CA GLY A 156 -9.82 -1.96 11.11
C GLY A 156 -10.17 -1.35 9.74
N TYR A 157 -11.39 -1.51 9.28
CA TYR A 157 -11.80 -0.91 8.01
C TYR A 157 -11.97 0.61 8.06
N PHE A 158 -12.30 1.18 9.21
CA PHE A 158 -12.26 2.63 9.40
C PHE A 158 -10.82 3.16 9.26
N VAL A 159 -9.85 2.43 9.81
CA VAL A 159 -8.41 2.74 9.73
C VAL A 159 -7.90 2.64 8.29
N ILE A 160 -8.16 1.52 7.61
CA ILE A 160 -7.78 1.33 6.20
C ILE A 160 -8.40 2.43 5.32
N ALA A 161 -9.69 2.71 5.50
CA ALA A 161 -10.38 3.75 4.74
C ALA A 161 -9.79 5.15 5.02
N SER A 162 -9.40 5.46 6.25
CA SER A 162 -8.75 6.74 6.58
C SER A 162 -7.50 6.98 5.73
N MET A 163 -6.64 5.96 5.62
CA MET A 163 -5.43 5.99 4.78
C MET A 163 -5.78 6.16 3.30
N VAL A 164 -6.67 5.32 2.77
CA VAL A 164 -7.06 5.36 1.35
C VAL A 164 -7.68 6.69 0.99
N ILE A 165 -8.55 7.25 1.84
CA ILE A 165 -9.18 8.55 1.60
C ILE A 165 -8.15 9.67 1.61
N CYS A 166 -7.22 9.69 2.58
CA CYS A 166 -6.14 10.68 2.59
C CYS A 166 -5.33 10.66 1.27
N VAL A 167 -4.92 9.46 0.83
CA VAL A 167 -4.15 9.31 -0.42
C VAL A 167 -4.97 9.74 -1.63
N LYS A 168 -6.19 9.21 -1.81
CA LYS A 168 -7.00 9.47 -3.02
C LYS A 168 -7.59 10.87 -3.08
N ALA A 169 -7.91 11.49 -1.94
CA ALA A 169 -8.24 12.91 -1.88
C ALA A 169 -7.00 13.75 -2.23
N GLY A 170 -5.84 13.40 -1.67
CA GLY A 170 -4.56 14.02 -2.03
C GLY A 170 -4.30 13.99 -3.53
N ASP A 171 -4.41 12.83 -4.18
CA ASP A 171 -4.22 12.66 -5.63
C ASP A 171 -5.20 13.52 -6.44
N THR A 172 -6.46 13.56 -6.03
CA THR A 172 -7.51 14.33 -6.72
C THR A 172 -7.24 15.83 -6.67
N PHE A 173 -6.91 16.34 -5.49
CA PHE A 173 -6.60 17.76 -5.32
C PHE A 173 -5.23 18.12 -5.90
N ALA A 174 -4.25 17.21 -5.85
CA ALA A 174 -2.96 17.41 -6.53
C ALA A 174 -3.15 17.59 -8.04
N TYR A 175 -3.97 16.75 -8.67
CA TYR A 175 -4.31 16.88 -10.08
C TYR A 175 -5.03 18.19 -10.37
N THR A 176 -6.04 18.55 -9.58
CA THR A 176 -6.85 19.74 -9.76
C THR A 176 -6.03 21.02 -9.63
N PHE A 177 -5.29 21.16 -8.52
CA PHE A 177 -4.46 22.34 -8.26
C PHE A 177 -3.27 22.43 -9.24
N GLY A 178 -2.68 21.26 -9.53
CA GLY A 178 -1.60 21.17 -10.52
C GLY A 178 -2.05 21.62 -11.92
N ARG A 179 -3.26 21.27 -12.32
CA ARG A 179 -3.83 21.67 -13.62
C ARG A 179 -4.24 23.15 -13.68
N LEU A 180 -4.83 23.66 -12.59
CA LEU A 180 -5.35 25.03 -12.57
C LEU A 180 -4.24 26.08 -12.35
N TRP A 181 -3.29 25.80 -11.45
CA TRP A 181 -2.29 26.78 -11.00
C TRP A 181 -0.84 26.30 -11.11
N GLY A 182 -0.60 25.07 -11.58
CA GLY A 182 0.72 24.47 -11.62
C GLY A 182 1.62 25.02 -12.74
N LYS A 183 2.54 25.90 -12.40
CA LYS A 183 3.54 26.45 -13.34
C LYS A 183 4.90 25.76 -13.23
N ARG A 184 5.40 25.52 -12.01
CA ARG A 184 6.69 24.88 -11.73
C ARG A 184 6.56 23.38 -11.65
N LYS A 185 7.35 22.64 -12.42
CA LYS A 185 7.44 21.17 -12.35
C LYS A 185 8.22 20.76 -11.11
N MET A 186 7.72 19.75 -10.36
CA MET A 186 8.35 19.23 -9.14
C MET A 186 9.39 18.15 -9.48
N ALA A 187 9.06 17.24 -10.37
CA ALA A 187 9.91 16.13 -10.77
C ALA A 187 9.95 15.98 -12.31
N PRO A 188 10.61 16.91 -13.04
CA PRO A 188 10.50 16.98 -14.49
C PRO A 188 11.05 15.75 -15.23
N LYS A 189 12.06 15.08 -14.68
CA LYS A 189 12.65 13.87 -15.28
C LYS A 189 11.83 12.61 -14.96
N LEU A 190 11.24 12.53 -13.79
CA LEU A 190 10.58 11.33 -13.28
C LEU A 190 9.09 11.31 -13.62
N SER A 191 8.40 12.40 -13.30
CA SER A 191 6.97 12.59 -13.53
C SER A 191 6.69 14.04 -13.99
N PRO A 192 6.76 14.32 -15.31
CA PRO A 192 6.64 15.68 -15.84
C PRO A 192 5.25 16.30 -15.63
N GLY A 193 4.26 15.52 -15.25
CA GLY A 193 2.92 15.99 -14.88
C GLY A 193 2.84 16.64 -13.50
N LYS A 194 3.71 16.27 -12.57
CA LYS A 194 3.67 16.75 -11.18
C LYS A 194 4.23 18.16 -11.04
N THR A 195 3.50 19.02 -10.30
CA THR A 195 3.84 20.43 -10.11
C THR A 195 3.92 20.78 -8.62
N GLY A 196 4.61 21.89 -8.29
CA GLY A 196 4.66 22.39 -6.91
C GLY A 196 3.28 22.79 -6.36
N MET A 197 2.38 23.34 -7.20
CA MET A 197 1.00 23.60 -6.78
C MET A 197 0.21 22.30 -6.60
N GLY A 198 0.54 21.24 -7.35
CA GLY A 198 0.01 19.92 -7.11
C GLY A 198 0.39 19.37 -5.73
N LEU A 199 1.63 19.61 -5.25
CA LEU A 199 2.03 19.24 -3.88
C LEU A 199 1.19 19.97 -2.82
N VAL A 200 0.94 21.27 -3.00
CA VAL A 200 0.04 22.02 -2.09
C VAL A 200 -1.37 21.43 -2.12
N GLY A 201 -1.86 21.11 -3.32
CA GLY A 201 -3.16 20.43 -3.50
C GLY A 201 -3.21 19.07 -2.82
N ALA A 202 -2.14 18.26 -2.90
CA ALA A 202 -2.04 16.98 -2.22
C ALA A 202 -2.19 17.13 -0.71
N ILE A 203 -1.45 18.04 -0.10
CA ILE A 203 -1.52 18.31 1.35
C ILE A 203 -2.92 18.79 1.74
N PHE A 204 -3.46 19.74 1.01
CA PHE A 204 -4.80 20.27 1.28
C PHE A 204 -5.88 19.19 1.16
N GLY A 205 -5.89 18.44 0.05
CA GLY A 205 -6.89 17.41 -0.22
C GLY A 205 -6.83 16.25 0.78
N SER A 206 -5.62 15.77 1.09
CA SER A 206 -5.44 14.69 2.07
C SER A 206 -5.87 15.14 3.46
N THR A 207 -5.51 16.37 3.86
CA THR A 207 -5.89 16.93 5.17
C THR A 207 -7.40 17.10 5.29
N LEU A 208 -8.04 17.63 4.27
CA LEU A 208 -9.49 17.81 4.22
C LEU A 208 -10.22 16.45 4.25
N GLY A 209 -9.82 15.52 3.36
CA GLY A 209 -10.45 14.19 3.27
C GLY A 209 -10.29 13.38 4.56
N GLY A 210 -9.08 13.35 5.12
CA GLY A 210 -8.80 12.66 6.37
C GLY A 210 -9.52 13.29 7.56
N TRP A 211 -9.56 14.61 7.66
CA TRP A 211 -10.31 15.31 8.72
C TRP A 211 -11.80 14.98 8.62
N LEU A 212 -12.40 15.05 7.44
CA LEU A 212 -13.81 14.71 7.26
C LEU A 212 -14.07 13.25 7.65
N TRP A 213 -13.26 12.31 7.21
CA TRP A 213 -13.43 10.90 7.53
C TRP A 213 -13.30 10.63 9.03
N LEU A 214 -12.20 11.06 9.64
CA LEU A 214 -11.89 10.78 11.04
C LEU A 214 -12.87 11.45 12.00
N THR A 215 -13.48 12.58 11.59
CA THR A 215 -14.44 13.32 12.44
C THR A 215 -15.85 12.78 12.30
N PHE A 216 -16.29 12.43 11.08
CA PHE A 216 -17.72 12.18 10.82
C PHE A 216 -18.05 10.70 10.54
N ALA A 217 -17.10 9.87 10.10
CA ALA A 217 -17.37 8.47 9.77
C ALA A 217 -17.31 7.52 10.97
N GLY A 218 -16.75 7.94 12.10
CA GLY A 218 -16.62 7.11 13.31
C GLY A 218 -17.91 6.41 13.74
N PRO A 219 -19.08 7.09 13.78
CA PRO A 219 -20.35 6.48 14.19
C PRO A 219 -20.79 5.28 13.33
N LEU A 220 -20.24 5.11 12.13
CA LEU A 220 -20.52 3.96 11.27
C LEU A 220 -19.86 2.66 11.77
N PHE A 221 -18.82 2.79 12.60
CA PHE A 221 -18.00 1.67 13.03
C PHE A 221 -18.03 1.40 14.54
N THR A 222 -18.33 2.41 15.33
CA THR A 222 -18.39 2.29 16.80
C THR A 222 -19.45 3.22 17.37
N SER A 223 -20.03 2.84 18.52
CA SER A 223 -21.08 3.59 19.21
C SER A 223 -20.57 4.84 19.92
N ASN A 224 -19.28 4.96 20.19
CA ASN A 224 -18.70 6.12 20.89
C ASN A 224 -17.34 6.54 20.27
N PRO A 225 -17.34 7.02 19.01
CA PRO A 225 -16.12 7.45 18.35
C PRO A 225 -15.67 8.79 18.93
N ARG A 226 -14.36 8.90 19.20
CA ARG A 226 -13.74 10.16 19.61
C ARG A 226 -12.56 10.45 18.69
N PRO A 227 -12.63 11.48 17.84
CA PRO A 227 -11.46 11.92 17.11
C PRO A 227 -10.39 12.39 18.11
N ALA A 228 -9.13 12.18 17.78
CA ALA A 228 -8.01 12.70 18.56
C ALA A 228 -7.99 14.24 18.50
N ALA A 229 -7.04 14.86 19.20
CA ALA A 229 -6.81 16.29 19.08
C ALA A 229 -6.64 16.70 17.61
N LEU A 230 -7.23 17.82 17.22
CA LEU A 230 -7.29 18.28 15.84
C LEU A 230 -5.91 18.26 15.14
N TRP A 231 -4.85 18.66 15.87
CA TRP A 231 -3.49 18.67 15.31
C TRP A 231 -3.00 17.26 14.92
N ILE A 232 -3.39 16.21 15.68
CA ILE A 232 -3.05 14.81 15.35
C ILE A 232 -3.75 14.39 14.06
N VAL A 233 -5.05 14.69 13.95
CA VAL A 233 -5.86 14.40 12.75
C VAL A 233 -5.28 15.07 11.52
N LEU A 234 -4.93 16.36 11.63
CA LEU A 234 -4.36 17.13 10.52
C LEU A 234 -2.95 16.65 10.16
N ALA A 235 -2.10 16.38 11.15
CA ALA A 235 -0.73 15.89 10.94
C ALA A 235 -0.72 14.49 10.29
N TYR A 236 -1.56 13.57 10.78
CA TYR A 236 -1.76 12.26 10.18
C TYR A 236 -2.18 12.40 8.72
N SER A 237 -3.26 13.13 8.46
CA SER A 237 -3.84 13.24 7.13
C SER A 237 -2.87 13.88 6.13
N ALA A 238 -2.19 14.96 6.51
CA ALA A 238 -1.20 15.63 5.68
C ALA A 238 0.01 14.71 5.38
N SER A 239 0.54 14.03 6.41
CA SER A 239 1.69 13.15 6.24
C SER A 239 1.36 11.94 5.36
N ILE A 240 0.20 11.31 5.54
CA ILE A 240 -0.24 10.18 4.69
C ILE A 240 -0.41 10.60 3.23
N GLY A 241 -0.96 11.78 2.97
CA GLY A 241 -1.05 12.32 1.60
C GLY A 241 0.31 12.59 0.96
N LEU A 242 1.26 13.14 1.73
CA LEU A 242 2.64 13.34 1.27
C LEU A 242 3.34 12.02 0.96
N ILE A 243 3.18 11.03 1.84
CA ILE A 243 3.77 9.69 1.68
C ILE A 243 3.18 9.00 0.45
N GLY A 244 1.87 9.11 0.22
CA GLY A 244 1.23 8.60 -1.00
C GLY A 244 1.81 9.24 -2.26
N LEU A 245 2.02 10.55 -2.27
CA LEU A 245 2.66 11.26 -3.37
C LEU A 245 4.10 10.77 -3.63
N VAL A 246 4.86 10.48 -2.57
CA VAL A 246 6.21 9.88 -2.66
C VAL A 246 6.12 8.46 -3.23
N GLY A 247 5.13 7.66 -2.82
CA GLY A 247 4.88 6.31 -3.34
C GLY A 247 4.70 6.28 -4.86
N ASP A 248 3.84 7.18 -5.41
CA ASP A 248 3.68 7.34 -6.86
C ASP A 248 5.00 7.79 -7.55
N LEU A 249 5.83 8.61 -6.89
CA LEU A 249 7.15 8.95 -7.44
C LEU A 249 8.10 7.76 -7.42
N CYS A 250 8.08 6.92 -6.38
CA CYS A 250 8.90 5.72 -6.30
C CYS A 250 8.50 4.70 -7.37
N GLU A 251 7.21 4.49 -7.59
CA GLU A 251 6.71 3.63 -8.66
C GLU A 251 7.06 4.21 -10.05
N SER A 252 6.92 5.53 -10.21
CA SER A 252 7.37 6.22 -11.42
C SER A 252 8.86 6.02 -11.67
N LEU A 253 9.72 5.98 -10.64
CA LEU A 253 11.15 5.69 -10.77
C LEU A 253 11.36 4.30 -11.40
N ILE A 254 10.72 3.27 -10.87
CA ILE A 254 10.82 1.90 -11.40
C ILE A 254 10.44 1.86 -12.88
N LYS A 255 9.30 2.48 -13.24
CA LYS A 255 8.84 2.52 -14.65
C LYS A 255 9.79 3.29 -15.57
N ARG A 256 10.30 4.44 -15.15
CA ARG A 256 11.22 5.24 -16.00
C ARG A 256 12.57 4.58 -16.15
N ASP A 257 13.07 3.89 -15.15
CA ASP A 257 14.33 3.18 -15.26
C ASP A 257 14.31 2.10 -16.35
N VAL A 258 13.17 1.45 -16.54
CA VAL A 258 12.93 0.48 -17.63
C VAL A 258 12.28 1.10 -18.89
N GLN A 259 12.25 2.43 -19.00
CA GLN A 259 11.70 3.20 -20.14
C GLN A 259 10.22 2.91 -20.44
N LYS A 260 9.45 2.53 -19.43
CA LYS A 260 8.00 2.33 -19.53
C LYS A 260 7.23 3.50 -18.89
N LYS A 261 5.95 3.60 -19.21
CA LYS A 261 5.04 4.60 -18.62
C LYS A 261 4.07 3.98 -17.64
N ASP A 262 3.47 2.87 -18.01
CA ASP A 262 2.46 2.16 -17.24
C ASP A 262 3.04 0.77 -16.89
N SER A 263 2.65 0.19 -15.73
CA SER A 263 3.17 -1.10 -15.28
C SER A 263 2.65 -2.25 -16.15
N ALA A 264 1.39 -2.16 -16.59
CA ALA A 264 0.75 -3.11 -17.50
C ALA A 264 -0.41 -2.43 -18.24
N ALA A 265 -0.95 -3.09 -19.27
CA ALA A 265 -2.15 -2.65 -19.98
C ALA A 265 -3.41 -3.37 -19.48
N LEU A 266 -3.56 -3.55 -18.15
CA LEU A 266 -4.66 -4.31 -17.55
C LEU A 266 -5.98 -3.54 -17.57
N MET A 267 -5.94 -2.27 -17.17
CA MET A 267 -7.14 -1.44 -17.01
C MET A 267 -7.08 -0.24 -17.94
N PRO A 268 -8.06 -0.10 -18.88
CA PRO A 268 -8.09 1.03 -19.81
C PRO A 268 -8.11 2.38 -19.06
N GLY A 269 -7.05 3.16 -19.24
CA GLY A 269 -6.91 4.48 -18.63
C GLY A 269 -6.29 4.54 -17.23
N PHE A 270 -6.10 3.40 -16.54
CA PHE A 270 -5.42 3.31 -15.24
C PHE A 270 -4.06 2.63 -15.33
N GLY A 271 -3.83 1.77 -16.34
CA GLY A 271 -2.60 0.98 -16.43
C GLY A 271 -2.72 -0.37 -15.74
N GLY A 272 -1.73 -0.77 -14.97
CA GLY A 272 -1.72 -1.99 -14.17
C GLY A 272 -2.40 -1.84 -12.80
N LEU A 273 -2.47 -2.92 -12.05
CA LEU A 273 -2.92 -2.91 -10.66
C LEU A 273 -1.88 -2.22 -9.77
N LEU A 274 -0.60 -2.36 -10.10
CA LEU A 274 0.50 -1.67 -9.45
C LEU A 274 0.31 -0.15 -9.52
N ASP A 275 -0.01 0.40 -10.72
CA ASP A 275 -0.27 1.84 -10.94
C ASP A 275 -1.47 2.37 -10.10
N LEU A 276 -2.42 1.51 -9.72
CA LEU A 276 -3.58 1.89 -8.93
C LEU A 276 -3.30 1.90 -7.42
N LEU A 277 -2.44 0.97 -6.97
CA LEU A 277 -2.18 0.68 -5.55
C LEU A 277 -0.83 1.20 -5.06
N ASP A 278 0.01 1.79 -5.91
CA ASP A 278 1.33 2.32 -5.58
C ASP A 278 1.31 3.22 -4.33
N SER A 279 0.50 4.25 -4.37
CA SER A 279 0.37 5.24 -3.30
C SER A 279 -0.23 4.67 -2.01
N PRO A 280 -1.37 3.93 -2.02
CA PRO A 280 -1.90 3.27 -0.83
C PRO A 280 -0.96 2.25 -0.19
N LEU A 281 -0.31 1.39 -0.98
CA LEU A 281 0.61 0.38 -0.45
C LEU A 281 1.84 1.02 0.18
N PHE A 282 2.37 2.08 -0.44
CA PHE A 282 3.49 2.81 0.13
C PHE A 282 3.12 3.57 1.40
N ALA A 283 1.89 4.07 1.51
CA ALA A 283 1.38 4.74 2.70
C ALA A 283 1.04 3.79 3.87
N GLY A 284 0.75 2.52 3.58
CA GLY A 284 0.30 1.53 4.57
C GLY A 284 1.17 1.40 5.81
N PRO A 285 2.49 1.14 5.69
CA PRO A 285 3.39 1.05 6.83
C PRO A 285 3.42 2.32 7.70
N PHE A 286 3.34 3.48 7.08
CA PHE A 286 3.34 4.77 7.79
C PHE A 286 2.00 5.01 8.50
N ALA A 287 0.89 4.62 7.88
CA ALA A 287 -0.41 4.66 8.53
C ALA A 287 -0.44 3.74 9.77
N LEU A 288 0.11 2.52 9.64
CA LEU A 288 0.24 1.59 10.77
C LEU A 288 1.04 2.19 11.91
N LEU A 289 2.17 2.83 11.62
CA LEU A 289 3.01 3.51 12.61
C LEU A 289 2.27 4.66 13.30
N TRP A 290 1.54 5.49 12.55
CA TRP A 290 0.72 6.57 13.10
C TRP A 290 -0.34 6.06 14.07
N TRP A 291 -1.10 5.07 13.66
CA TRP A 291 -2.15 4.49 14.48
C TRP A 291 -1.60 3.81 15.74
N GLN A 292 -0.40 3.28 15.67
CA GLN A 292 0.27 2.66 16.82
C GLN A 292 0.80 3.69 17.83
N LEU A 293 1.43 4.77 17.36
CA LEU A 293 2.10 5.75 18.22
C LEU A 293 1.18 6.90 18.67
N LEU A 294 0.36 7.41 17.76
CA LEU A 294 -0.51 8.58 17.94
C LEU A 294 -1.83 8.37 17.20
N PRO A 295 -2.72 7.48 17.69
CA PRO A 295 -3.93 7.13 16.95
C PRO A 295 -4.80 8.36 16.66
N PRO A 296 -5.18 8.61 15.39
CA PRO A 296 -5.98 9.78 15.00
C PRO A 296 -7.44 9.74 15.48
N ALA A 297 -7.89 8.57 15.92
CA ALA A 297 -9.19 8.40 16.59
C ALA A 297 -9.11 7.27 17.62
N VAL A 298 -9.91 7.36 18.66
CA VAL A 298 -10.01 6.35 19.72
C VAL A 298 -11.47 5.96 19.94
N THR A 299 -11.69 4.72 20.34
CA THR A 299 -12.99 4.30 20.87
C THR A 299 -13.09 4.78 22.32
N GLY A 300 -14.11 5.55 22.64
CA GLY A 300 -14.44 5.79 24.06
C GLY A 300 -14.79 4.47 24.72
N ASN A 301 -14.27 4.23 25.89
CA ASN A 301 -14.66 3.13 26.79
C ASN A 301 -16.13 3.23 27.14
#